data_3bde3d76cf2fa7bd66cb8d189de0022a
#
_entry.id   3bde3d76cf2fa7bd66cb8d189de0022a
#
_cell.length_a   1.000
_cell.length_b   1.000
_cell.length_c   1.000
_cell.angle_alpha   90.00
_cell.angle_beta   90.00
_cell.angle_gamma   90.00
#
_symmetry.space_group_name_H-M   'P 1'
#
loop_
_entity.id
_entity.type
_entity.pdbx_description
1 polymer ?
#
loop_
_entity_poly.entity_id
_entity_poly.type
_entity_poly.pdbx_seq_one_letter_code
_entity_poly.pdbx_strand_id
1 'polypeptide(L)'
;MFDLLWLVIALPLLGAFLLLAVAPFLQGSLKAAADKHGHLVGTAMSALSFVLSLVLFFALLGRGAEERQVGQQLWTWFETGSISVGMDLLYDPLAALFLLLITGVGSLIHVYAIGYMEHDARRRRFFGYLNLFVAAMLTLILSANFVGLFLGWEGVGLASYLLIGFWQHKPSAAAAAKKAFVVNRVGDIGLSLAIALMFATFGTTDFAGVSEVAGEASQDTLTALGLLLLLGACGKSAQVPLQSWLLDAMEGPTPVSALIHAATMVTAGVYLVVRSNFIFELAPIAQTAVVVVATVTLLWGAILGCAKDDIKKALAGSTMSQIGYMMLAAGLGPAGYPYAIFHLLTHGFFKANMFLGAGSVMHGMDDDVDMRHYGALRKAMPVTFLTFAMGYLAIIGFPGFSGFWSKDRIIETALAENLLVGLLALLGAGITAFYMTRLMLMTFFTEKRWEKDVHPHESPKVMAVPLIVLAALSVLGGVLLLGDWIKTWLEPVTGTVEHHEPPLPAIVITLIITAVVAIGVAAAWFLVGKRDVPREAPQDVSFATRAARADLYGDAINDAVVVRPGASLVGGLATFDRVGVDGAVEGGSAAVGGLSTAMRRLQNGFVRSYALSVLAGALLLVLALLAVNLA
;
A
#
# COMPACT_ATOMS: atom_id res chain seq x y z
N MET A 1 29.08 -3.29 -13.63
CA MET A 1 27.71 -2.87 -14.05
C MET A 1 26.79 -2.80 -12.85
N PHE A 2 26.75 -3.83 -12.00
CA PHE A 2 25.93 -3.83 -10.78
C PHE A 2 26.36 -2.80 -9.72
N ASP A 3 27.56 -2.25 -9.81
CA ASP A 3 28.01 -1.11 -8.99
C ASP A 3 27.14 0.14 -9.16
N LEU A 4 26.35 0.20 -10.23
CA LEU A 4 25.42 1.28 -10.52
C LEU A 4 24.00 1.02 -9.99
N LEU A 5 23.78 -0.06 -9.21
CA LEU A 5 22.46 -0.44 -8.69
C LEU A 5 21.81 0.70 -7.88
N TRP A 6 22.60 1.39 -7.04
CA TRP A 6 22.14 2.52 -6.24
C TRP A 6 21.56 3.69 -7.08
N LEU A 7 22.00 3.84 -8.36
CA LEU A 7 21.49 4.90 -9.23
C LEU A 7 20.01 4.69 -9.58
N VAL A 8 19.50 3.45 -9.54
CA VAL A 8 18.10 3.18 -9.79
C VAL A 8 17.22 3.92 -8.77
N ILE A 9 17.67 3.98 -7.51
CA ILE A 9 17.01 4.74 -6.43
C ILE A 9 17.35 6.24 -6.54
N ALA A 10 18.61 6.55 -6.78
CA ALA A 10 19.11 7.92 -6.73
C ALA A 10 18.51 8.81 -7.83
N LEU A 11 18.21 8.28 -9.02
CA LEU A 11 17.61 9.05 -10.11
C LEU A 11 16.24 9.66 -9.75
N PRO A 12 15.22 8.87 -9.36
CA PRO A 12 13.95 9.46 -8.93
C PRO A 12 14.09 10.25 -7.63
N LEU A 13 14.98 9.88 -6.71
CA LEU A 13 15.25 10.66 -5.51
C LEU A 13 15.80 12.05 -5.85
N LEU A 14 16.73 12.13 -6.82
CA LEU A 14 17.24 13.40 -7.34
C LEU A 14 16.14 14.20 -8.00
N GLY A 15 15.25 13.57 -8.78
CA GLY A 15 14.06 14.22 -9.34
C GLY A 15 13.18 14.84 -8.26
N ALA A 16 12.87 14.09 -7.20
CA ALA A 16 12.13 14.59 -6.05
C ALA A 16 12.86 15.76 -5.37
N PHE A 17 14.15 15.63 -5.10
CA PHE A 17 14.97 16.68 -4.46
C PHE A 17 14.98 17.96 -5.28
N LEU A 18 15.23 17.88 -6.57
CA LEU A 18 15.25 19.06 -7.46
C LEU A 18 13.89 19.77 -7.49
N LEU A 19 12.78 18.99 -7.57
CA LEU A 19 11.45 19.55 -7.73
C LEU A 19 10.84 20.03 -6.40
N LEU A 20 11.17 19.42 -5.26
CA LEU A 20 10.57 19.71 -3.97
C LEU A 20 11.46 20.58 -3.06
N ALA A 21 12.78 20.34 -3.09
CA ALA A 21 13.70 21.03 -2.19
C ALA A 21 14.44 22.21 -2.88
N VAL A 22 14.86 22.07 -4.14
CA VAL A 22 15.64 23.11 -4.84
C VAL A 22 14.74 24.14 -5.52
N ALA A 23 13.78 23.69 -6.33
CA ALA A 23 12.94 24.57 -7.15
C ALA A 23 12.15 25.63 -6.38
N PRO A 24 11.67 25.41 -5.14
CA PRO A 24 10.98 26.44 -4.36
C PRO A 24 11.84 27.66 -4.05
N PHE A 25 13.16 27.49 -3.94
CA PHE A 25 14.11 28.57 -3.62
C PHE A 25 14.64 29.32 -4.84
N LEU A 26 14.34 28.85 -6.06
CA LEU A 26 14.67 29.56 -7.27
C LEU A 26 13.88 30.86 -7.40
N GLN A 27 14.44 31.87 -8.12
CA GLN A 27 13.81 33.17 -8.32
C GLN A 27 13.75 33.52 -9.81
N GLY A 28 12.92 34.51 -10.16
CA GLY A 28 12.81 35.05 -11.51
C GLY A 28 12.51 34.01 -12.58
N SER A 29 13.24 34.07 -13.70
CA SER A 29 13.05 33.18 -14.85
C SER A 29 13.34 31.70 -14.56
N LEU A 30 14.25 31.41 -13.62
CA LEU A 30 14.58 30.03 -13.24
C LEU A 30 13.41 29.36 -12.50
N LYS A 31 12.74 30.11 -11.62
CA LYS A 31 11.54 29.59 -10.94
C LYS A 31 10.41 29.34 -11.95
N ALA A 32 10.16 30.29 -12.84
CA ALA A 32 9.15 30.14 -13.88
C ALA A 32 9.43 28.93 -14.79
N ALA A 33 10.69 28.72 -15.15
CA ALA A 33 11.12 27.55 -15.93
C ALA A 33 10.91 26.24 -15.14
N ALA A 34 11.27 26.19 -13.85
CA ALA A 34 11.07 25.02 -13.00
C ALA A 34 9.58 24.70 -12.83
N ASP A 35 8.72 25.68 -12.61
CA ASP A 35 7.27 25.48 -12.49
C ASP A 35 6.65 25.02 -13.82
N LYS A 36 7.13 25.55 -14.97
CA LYS A 36 6.65 25.21 -16.31
C LYS A 36 7.13 23.83 -16.79
N HIS A 37 8.39 23.48 -16.58
CA HIS A 37 9.05 22.30 -17.16
C HIS A 37 9.44 21.23 -16.15
N GLY A 38 9.18 21.41 -14.86
CA GLY A 38 9.53 20.46 -13.80
C GLY A 38 8.94 19.05 -14.02
N HIS A 39 7.77 18.95 -14.65
CA HIS A 39 7.18 17.67 -15.02
C HIS A 39 8.06 16.84 -15.97
N LEU A 40 8.81 17.49 -16.88
CA LEU A 40 9.76 16.80 -17.77
C LEU A 40 10.95 16.25 -16.99
N VAL A 41 11.46 17.00 -15.99
CA VAL A 41 12.55 16.53 -15.12
C VAL A 41 12.09 15.28 -14.35
N GLY A 42 10.93 15.31 -13.70
CA GLY A 42 10.41 14.16 -12.97
C GLY A 42 10.19 12.94 -13.87
N THR A 43 9.63 13.14 -15.06
CA THR A 43 9.41 12.06 -16.03
C THR A 43 10.74 11.49 -16.54
N ALA A 44 11.72 12.35 -16.84
CA ALA A 44 13.04 11.91 -17.32
C ALA A 44 13.78 11.09 -16.25
N MET A 45 13.75 11.49 -14.97
CA MET A 45 14.41 10.75 -13.89
C MET A 45 13.79 9.36 -13.69
N SER A 46 12.46 9.24 -13.75
CA SER A 46 11.78 7.94 -13.71
C SER A 46 12.12 7.08 -14.94
N ALA A 47 12.12 7.65 -16.14
CA ALA A 47 12.43 6.94 -17.37
C ALA A 47 13.90 6.47 -17.42
N LEU A 48 14.86 7.27 -16.97
CA LEU A 48 16.26 6.88 -16.85
C LEU A 48 16.44 5.73 -15.86
N SER A 49 15.73 5.76 -14.73
CA SER A 49 15.71 4.66 -13.77
C SER A 49 15.18 3.37 -14.42
N PHE A 50 14.15 3.46 -15.28
CA PHE A 50 13.64 2.31 -16.03
C PHE A 50 14.65 1.76 -17.02
N VAL A 51 15.29 2.62 -17.80
CA VAL A 51 16.35 2.19 -18.75
C VAL A 51 17.47 1.45 -18.01
N LEU A 52 17.91 1.99 -16.87
CA LEU A 52 18.93 1.34 -16.05
C LEU A 52 18.42 -0.02 -15.49
N SER A 53 17.19 -0.08 -15.05
CA SER A 53 16.56 -1.33 -14.58
C SER A 53 16.51 -2.41 -15.67
N LEU A 54 16.22 -2.02 -16.92
CA LEU A 54 16.27 -2.93 -18.07
C LEU A 54 17.70 -3.45 -18.32
N VAL A 55 18.69 -2.59 -18.28
CA VAL A 55 20.10 -2.97 -18.46
C VAL A 55 20.53 -3.96 -17.37
N LEU A 56 20.19 -3.69 -16.11
CA LEU A 56 20.49 -4.56 -14.98
C LEU A 56 19.77 -5.90 -15.08
N PHE A 57 18.50 -5.91 -15.53
CA PHE A 57 17.74 -7.13 -15.75
C PHE A 57 18.37 -8.04 -16.79
N PHE A 58 18.72 -7.51 -17.95
CA PHE A 58 19.39 -8.31 -19.00
C PHE A 58 20.77 -8.80 -18.55
N ALA A 59 21.49 -8.03 -17.74
CA ALA A 59 22.75 -8.45 -17.14
C ALA A 59 22.54 -9.60 -16.15
N LEU A 60 21.47 -9.57 -15.34
CA LEU A 60 21.13 -10.64 -14.40
C LEU A 60 20.63 -11.90 -15.14
N LEU A 61 19.85 -11.72 -16.21
CA LEU A 61 19.33 -12.81 -17.04
C LEU A 61 20.49 -13.64 -17.67
N GLY A 62 21.62 -13.00 -17.99
CA GLY A 62 22.81 -13.65 -18.52
C GLY A 62 23.62 -14.47 -17.49
N ARG A 63 23.24 -14.47 -16.20
CA ARG A 63 23.91 -15.24 -15.15
C ARG A 63 23.26 -16.59 -14.90
N GLY A 64 24.03 -17.55 -14.38
CA GLY A 64 23.50 -18.81 -13.84
C GLY A 64 22.55 -18.57 -12.66
N ALA A 65 21.64 -19.50 -12.40
CA ALA A 65 20.64 -19.33 -11.34
C ALA A 65 21.25 -19.04 -9.96
N GLU A 66 22.33 -19.72 -9.61
CA GLU A 66 23.06 -19.56 -8.34
C GLU A 66 23.81 -18.22 -8.22
N GLU A 67 24.08 -17.55 -9.36
CA GLU A 67 24.81 -16.27 -9.40
C GLU A 67 23.84 -15.06 -9.47
N ARG A 68 22.52 -15.28 -9.41
CA ARG A 68 21.51 -14.23 -9.55
C ARG A 68 21.22 -13.49 -8.24
N GLN A 69 22.10 -13.56 -7.26
CA GLN A 69 22.06 -12.73 -6.07
C GLN A 69 23.25 -11.77 -6.07
N VAL A 70 22.97 -10.47 -6.11
CA VAL A 70 23.99 -9.42 -6.16
C VAL A 70 23.78 -8.48 -4.99
N GLY A 71 24.68 -8.52 -4.03
CA GLY A 71 24.74 -7.55 -2.94
C GLY A 71 25.56 -6.32 -3.35
N GLN A 72 25.14 -5.14 -2.91
CA GLN A 72 25.93 -3.91 -2.99
C GLN A 72 25.91 -3.23 -1.64
N GLN A 73 27.05 -3.21 -0.96
CA GLN A 73 27.23 -2.44 0.27
C GLN A 73 27.47 -0.98 -0.07
N LEU A 74 26.72 -0.06 0.53
CA LEU A 74 26.88 1.38 0.32
C LEU A 74 27.62 2.02 1.48
N TRP A 75 27.04 1.98 2.69
CA TRP A 75 27.69 2.46 3.93
C TRP A 75 26.99 1.85 5.16
N THR A 76 27.68 1.81 6.29
CA THR A 76 27.05 1.50 7.57
C THR A 76 26.18 2.67 8.00
N TRP A 77 24.88 2.42 8.20
CA TRP A 77 23.92 3.49 8.56
C TRP A 77 24.05 3.86 10.05
N PHE A 78 24.00 2.86 10.90
CA PHE A 78 24.29 3.04 12.33
C PHE A 78 24.88 1.76 12.92
N GLU A 79 25.72 1.98 13.96
CA GLU A 79 26.34 0.92 14.72
C GLU A 79 26.30 1.30 16.18
N THR A 80 25.75 0.42 17.04
CA THR A 80 25.67 0.64 18.48
C THR A 80 25.60 -0.68 19.23
N GLY A 81 26.56 -0.94 20.11
CA GLY A 81 26.67 -2.22 20.81
C GLY A 81 26.83 -3.39 19.84
N SER A 82 25.92 -4.33 19.90
CA SER A 82 25.88 -5.49 18.99
C SER A 82 25.06 -5.25 17.71
N ILE A 83 24.42 -4.09 17.55
CA ILE A 83 23.62 -3.74 16.37
C ILE A 83 24.52 -3.05 15.37
N SER A 84 24.62 -3.61 14.16
CA SER A 84 25.19 -2.96 12.99
C SER A 84 24.19 -3.08 11.86
N VAL A 85 23.75 -1.95 11.29
CA VAL A 85 22.81 -1.90 10.18
C VAL A 85 23.45 -1.17 9.02
N GLY A 86 23.61 -1.87 7.91
CA GLY A 86 24.10 -1.33 6.65
C GLY A 86 22.96 -0.75 5.79
N MET A 87 23.30 0.24 5.00
CA MET A 87 22.48 0.68 3.87
C MET A 87 22.91 -0.15 2.67
N ASP A 88 22.54 -1.43 2.70
CA ASP A 88 22.95 -2.43 1.73
C ASP A 88 21.80 -2.77 0.80
N LEU A 89 22.14 -3.02 -0.46
CA LEU A 89 21.20 -3.35 -1.50
C LEU A 89 21.35 -4.81 -1.92
N LEU A 90 20.22 -5.45 -2.14
CA LEU A 90 20.11 -6.80 -2.68
C LEU A 90 19.37 -6.78 -4.01
N TYR A 91 20.01 -7.24 -5.06
CA TYR A 91 19.42 -7.39 -6.38
C TYR A 91 19.41 -8.86 -6.77
N ASP A 92 18.23 -9.45 -6.70
CA ASP A 92 17.95 -10.86 -6.99
C ASP A 92 16.77 -11.00 -7.98
N PRO A 93 16.38 -12.22 -8.38
CA PRO A 93 15.27 -12.45 -9.29
C PRO A 93 13.96 -11.76 -8.89
N LEU A 94 13.62 -11.73 -7.59
CA LEU A 94 12.41 -11.09 -7.08
C LEU A 94 12.51 -9.56 -7.21
N ALA A 95 13.60 -8.98 -6.72
CA ALA A 95 13.85 -7.54 -6.83
C ALA A 95 13.88 -7.08 -8.29
N ALA A 96 14.48 -7.86 -9.20
CA ALA A 96 14.57 -7.53 -10.62
C ALA A 96 13.20 -7.37 -11.28
N LEU A 97 12.24 -8.26 -11.00
CA LEU A 97 10.88 -8.17 -11.53
C LEU A 97 10.14 -6.94 -10.99
N PHE A 98 10.28 -6.67 -9.69
CA PHE A 98 9.70 -5.47 -9.09
C PHE A 98 10.31 -4.18 -9.63
N LEU A 99 11.62 -4.13 -9.85
CA LEU A 99 12.27 -2.96 -10.45
C LEU A 99 11.67 -2.64 -11.82
N LEU A 100 11.55 -3.64 -12.69
CA LEU A 100 10.96 -3.46 -14.01
C LEU A 100 9.51 -2.99 -13.93
N LEU A 101 8.72 -3.54 -13.02
CA LEU A 101 7.33 -3.16 -12.84
C LEU A 101 7.22 -1.71 -12.33
N ILE A 102 7.91 -1.38 -11.24
CA ILE A 102 7.83 -0.07 -10.59
C ILE A 102 8.34 1.04 -11.52
N THR A 103 9.51 0.85 -12.13
CA THR A 103 10.10 1.88 -12.98
C THR A 103 9.42 1.96 -14.33
N GLY A 104 9.03 0.82 -14.93
CA GLY A 104 8.38 0.77 -16.25
C GLY A 104 6.96 1.33 -16.20
N VAL A 105 6.09 0.76 -15.38
CA VAL A 105 4.71 1.26 -15.20
C VAL A 105 4.73 2.66 -14.60
N GLY A 106 5.63 2.93 -13.64
CA GLY A 106 5.81 4.26 -13.07
C GLY A 106 6.16 5.32 -14.12
N SER A 107 7.05 5.01 -15.06
CA SER A 107 7.41 5.93 -16.17
C SER A 107 6.23 6.19 -17.11
N LEU A 108 5.44 5.16 -17.43
CA LEU A 108 4.22 5.33 -18.24
C LEU A 108 3.19 6.21 -17.52
N ILE A 109 3.05 6.06 -16.21
CA ILE A 109 2.18 6.91 -15.39
C ILE A 109 2.68 8.35 -15.36
N HIS A 110 4.00 8.60 -15.28
CA HIS A 110 4.56 9.93 -15.38
C HIS A 110 4.26 10.58 -16.74
N VAL A 111 4.41 9.84 -17.85
CA VAL A 111 4.07 10.33 -19.18
C VAL A 111 2.58 10.67 -19.28
N TYR A 112 1.69 9.79 -18.79
CA TYR A 112 0.25 10.04 -18.75
C TYR A 112 -0.08 11.30 -17.92
N ALA A 113 0.56 11.46 -16.76
CA ALA A 113 0.37 12.60 -15.86
C ALA A 113 0.75 13.94 -16.49
N ILE A 114 1.59 13.96 -17.56
CA ILE A 114 1.90 15.18 -18.31
C ILE A 114 0.62 15.81 -18.86
N GLY A 115 -0.26 15.03 -19.47
CA GLY A 115 -1.54 15.51 -19.98
C GLY A 115 -2.57 15.70 -18.88
N TYR A 116 -2.72 14.71 -17.99
CA TYR A 116 -3.74 14.73 -16.94
C TYR A 116 -3.61 15.93 -15.99
N MET A 117 -2.37 16.35 -15.65
CA MET A 117 -2.08 17.47 -14.75
C MET A 117 -1.72 18.77 -15.50
N GLU A 118 -2.04 18.88 -16.80
CA GLU A 118 -1.60 20.01 -17.65
C GLU A 118 -2.05 21.37 -17.09
N HIS A 119 -3.25 21.44 -16.57
CA HIS A 119 -3.87 22.67 -16.08
C HIS A 119 -3.71 22.89 -14.57
N ASP A 120 -3.08 21.97 -13.81
CA ASP A 120 -2.88 22.15 -12.37
C ASP A 120 -1.69 23.07 -12.07
N ALA A 121 -1.93 24.15 -11.35
CA ALA A 121 -0.91 25.12 -10.97
C ALA A 121 0.24 24.54 -10.12
N ARG A 122 0.00 23.42 -9.45
CA ARG A 122 0.96 22.74 -8.58
C ARG A 122 1.62 21.53 -9.25
N ARG A 123 1.55 21.44 -10.59
CA ARG A 123 2.07 20.35 -11.41
C ARG A 123 3.50 19.93 -11.05
N ARG A 124 4.43 20.89 -10.86
CA ARG A 124 5.81 20.62 -10.45
C ARG A 124 5.88 19.81 -9.15
N ARG A 125 5.10 20.23 -8.12
CA ARG A 125 5.04 19.55 -6.83
C ARG A 125 4.47 18.12 -6.96
N PHE A 126 3.49 17.93 -7.83
CA PHE A 126 2.92 16.63 -8.13
C PHE A 126 3.98 15.64 -8.63
N PHE A 127 4.77 16.05 -9.63
CA PHE A 127 5.84 15.20 -10.18
C PHE A 127 6.97 14.95 -9.17
N GLY A 128 7.25 15.91 -8.30
CA GLY A 128 8.16 15.71 -7.18
C GLY A 128 7.69 14.62 -6.22
N TYR A 129 6.40 14.61 -5.89
CA TYR A 129 5.82 13.57 -5.03
C TYR A 129 5.77 12.20 -5.70
N LEU A 130 5.49 12.13 -7.02
CA LEU A 130 5.56 10.86 -7.78
C LEU A 130 6.98 10.28 -7.74
N ASN A 131 8.00 11.11 -7.96
CA ASN A 131 9.41 10.69 -7.91
C ASN A 131 9.81 10.25 -6.50
N LEU A 132 9.38 10.95 -5.45
CA LEU A 132 9.62 10.56 -4.07
C LEU A 132 9.02 9.18 -3.77
N PHE A 133 7.81 8.94 -4.27
CA PHE A 133 7.12 7.67 -4.10
C PHE A 133 7.89 6.52 -4.80
N VAL A 134 8.31 6.73 -6.05
CA VAL A 134 9.09 5.73 -6.80
C VAL A 134 10.41 5.45 -6.09
N ALA A 135 11.15 6.48 -5.66
CA ALA A 135 12.40 6.31 -4.93
C ALA A 135 12.21 5.51 -3.63
N ALA A 136 11.19 5.83 -2.85
CA ALA A 136 10.87 5.10 -1.62
C ALA A 136 10.52 3.63 -1.88
N MET A 137 9.72 3.36 -2.92
CA MET A 137 9.37 1.98 -3.29
C MET A 137 10.60 1.19 -3.76
N LEU A 138 11.49 1.80 -4.54
CA LEU A 138 12.74 1.17 -4.97
C LEU A 138 13.68 0.90 -3.77
N THR A 139 13.72 1.80 -2.79
CA THR A 139 14.46 1.57 -1.52
C THR A 139 13.90 0.36 -0.78
N LEU A 140 12.58 0.24 -0.68
CA LEU A 140 11.91 -0.90 -0.06
C LEU A 140 12.32 -2.23 -0.71
N ILE A 141 12.27 -2.30 -2.04
CA ILE A 141 12.50 -3.53 -2.81
C ILE A 141 13.98 -3.93 -2.84
N LEU A 142 14.87 -2.95 -2.93
CA LEU A 142 16.32 -3.21 -3.05
C LEU A 142 17.03 -3.37 -1.71
N SER A 143 16.40 -3.11 -0.58
CA SER A 143 17.04 -3.29 0.73
C SER A 143 17.44 -4.74 0.98
N ALA A 144 18.64 -4.94 1.55
CA ALA A 144 19.18 -6.24 1.94
C ALA A 144 18.77 -6.66 3.36
N ASN A 145 18.11 -5.78 4.12
CA ASN A 145 17.70 -6.02 5.49
C ASN A 145 16.33 -5.41 5.81
N PHE A 146 15.70 -5.88 6.89
CA PHE A 146 14.37 -5.43 7.30
C PHE A 146 14.32 -3.95 7.74
N VAL A 147 15.42 -3.36 8.22
CA VAL A 147 15.48 -1.96 8.64
C VAL A 147 15.49 -1.04 7.41
N GLY A 148 16.29 -1.34 6.39
CA GLY A 148 16.29 -0.63 5.12
C GLY A 148 14.95 -0.79 4.37
N LEU A 149 14.36 -2.01 4.41
CA LEU A 149 13.01 -2.25 3.91
C LEU A 149 12.01 -1.34 4.62
N PHE A 150 12.09 -1.22 5.95
CA PHE A 150 11.21 -0.37 6.74
C PHE A 150 11.37 1.11 6.42
N LEU A 151 12.58 1.59 6.13
CA LEU A 151 12.81 2.95 5.64
C LEU A 151 12.02 3.24 4.36
N GLY A 152 12.12 2.35 3.37
CA GLY A 152 11.34 2.43 2.14
C GLY A 152 9.83 2.33 2.41
N TRP A 153 9.42 1.45 3.32
CA TRP A 153 8.04 1.22 3.75
C TRP A 153 7.38 2.49 4.33
N GLU A 154 8.10 3.20 5.18
CA GLU A 154 7.68 4.49 5.73
C GLU A 154 7.69 5.60 4.66
N GLY A 155 8.69 5.56 3.78
CA GLY A 155 8.80 6.50 2.67
C GLY A 155 7.61 6.43 1.71
N VAL A 156 7.14 5.22 1.33
CA VAL A 156 5.94 5.09 0.50
C VAL A 156 4.68 5.51 1.27
N GLY A 157 4.63 5.30 2.58
CA GLY A 157 3.55 5.79 3.44
C GLY A 157 3.44 7.31 3.43
N LEU A 158 4.56 8.00 3.61
CA LEU A 158 4.64 9.47 3.55
C LEU A 158 4.27 9.99 2.14
N ALA A 159 4.87 9.41 1.10
CA ALA A 159 4.62 9.86 -0.27
C ALA A 159 3.15 9.63 -0.68
N SER A 160 2.52 8.53 -0.27
CA SER A 160 1.10 8.28 -0.50
C SER A 160 0.21 9.30 0.22
N TYR A 161 0.51 9.65 1.47
CA TYR A 161 -0.17 10.71 2.19
C TYR A 161 -0.16 12.04 1.42
N LEU A 162 1.02 12.44 0.92
CA LEU A 162 1.20 13.67 0.15
C LEU A 162 0.46 13.65 -1.19
N LEU A 163 0.38 12.48 -1.82
CA LEU A 163 -0.26 12.28 -3.12
C LEU A 163 -1.79 12.15 -3.00
N ILE A 164 -2.32 11.40 -2.03
CA ILE A 164 -3.77 11.30 -1.77
C ILE A 164 -4.30 12.67 -1.37
N GLY A 165 -3.59 13.38 -0.49
CA GLY A 165 -3.92 14.73 -0.04
C GLY A 165 -3.44 15.84 -0.98
N PHE A 166 -3.11 15.56 -2.25
CA PHE A 166 -2.56 16.56 -3.16
C PHE A 166 -3.46 17.78 -3.30
N TRP A 167 -4.77 17.56 -3.42
CA TRP A 167 -5.78 18.60 -3.39
C TRP A 167 -6.25 18.91 -1.97
N GLN A 168 -5.30 19.27 -1.09
CA GLN A 168 -5.53 19.52 0.35
C GLN A 168 -6.60 20.56 0.69
N HIS A 169 -6.98 21.40 -0.29
CA HIS A 169 -8.08 22.36 -0.16
C HIS A 169 -9.46 21.68 -0.16
N LYS A 170 -9.55 20.42 -0.64
CA LYS A 170 -10.75 19.60 -0.53
C LYS A 170 -10.75 18.89 0.83
N PRO A 171 -11.74 19.15 1.72
CA PRO A 171 -11.79 18.47 3.03
C PRO A 171 -11.81 16.95 2.94
N SER A 172 -12.47 16.39 1.92
CA SER A 172 -12.51 14.94 1.65
C SER A 172 -11.12 14.37 1.38
N ALA A 173 -10.31 15.02 0.54
CA ALA A 173 -8.96 14.59 0.22
C ALA A 173 -8.02 14.68 1.44
N ALA A 174 -8.15 15.73 2.25
CA ALA A 174 -7.39 15.88 3.48
C ALA A 174 -7.76 14.81 4.53
N ALA A 175 -9.05 14.46 4.65
CA ALA A 175 -9.52 13.41 5.54
C ALA A 175 -9.05 12.03 5.05
N ALA A 176 -9.16 11.75 3.75
CA ALA A 176 -8.71 10.51 3.12
C ALA A 176 -7.20 10.28 3.31
N ALA A 177 -6.38 11.32 3.12
CA ALA A 177 -4.94 11.25 3.34
C ALA A 177 -4.61 10.92 4.80
N LYS A 178 -5.23 11.61 5.76
CA LYS A 178 -5.06 11.32 7.20
C LYS A 178 -5.46 9.89 7.55
N LYS A 179 -6.62 9.42 7.04
CA LYS A 179 -7.09 8.06 7.27
C LYS A 179 -6.10 7.04 6.70
N ALA A 180 -5.66 7.21 5.45
CA ALA A 180 -4.68 6.34 4.83
C ALA A 180 -3.38 6.28 5.64
N PHE A 181 -2.87 7.42 6.11
CA PHE A 181 -1.65 7.48 6.90
C PHE A 181 -1.81 6.77 8.24
N VAL A 182 -2.87 7.05 9.01
CA VAL A 182 -3.08 6.49 10.35
C VAL A 182 -3.35 4.98 10.30
N VAL A 183 -4.19 4.51 9.35
CA VAL A 183 -4.49 3.08 9.22
C VAL A 183 -3.23 2.29 8.84
N ASN A 184 -2.43 2.83 7.91
CA ASN A 184 -1.15 2.19 7.55
C ASN A 184 -0.18 2.17 8.73
N ARG A 185 -0.17 3.21 9.58
CA ARG A 185 0.69 3.26 10.78
C ARG A 185 0.42 2.13 11.75
N VAL A 186 -0.82 1.66 11.85
CA VAL A 186 -1.14 0.46 12.65
C VAL A 186 -0.41 -0.77 12.13
N GLY A 187 -0.38 -0.96 10.80
CA GLY A 187 0.41 -2.03 10.17
C GLY A 187 1.91 -1.84 10.38
N ASP A 188 2.39 -0.60 10.26
CA ASP A 188 3.81 -0.24 10.40
C ASP A 188 4.34 -0.54 11.81
N ILE A 189 3.49 -0.41 12.86
CA ILE A 189 3.81 -0.84 14.23
C ILE A 189 4.07 -2.35 14.26
N GLY A 190 3.25 -3.17 13.57
CA GLY A 190 3.47 -4.61 13.47
C GLY A 190 4.84 -4.94 12.87
N LEU A 191 5.19 -4.30 11.76
CA LEU A 191 6.51 -4.50 11.12
C LEU A 191 7.66 -4.03 12.02
N SER A 192 7.52 -2.90 12.72
CA SER A 192 8.53 -2.41 13.67
C SER A 192 8.76 -3.38 14.82
N LEU A 193 7.69 -3.96 15.37
CA LEU A 193 7.77 -4.96 16.42
C LEU A 193 8.38 -6.27 15.91
N ALA A 194 8.08 -6.67 14.66
CA ALA A 194 8.72 -7.82 14.02
C ALA A 194 10.25 -7.63 13.92
N ILE A 195 10.70 -6.45 13.46
CA ILE A 195 12.12 -6.11 13.36
C ILE A 195 12.79 -6.13 14.74
N ALA A 196 12.16 -5.55 15.75
CA ALA A 196 12.69 -5.58 17.12
C ALA A 196 12.78 -7.02 17.67
N LEU A 197 11.77 -7.86 17.41
CA LEU A 197 11.76 -9.26 17.80
C LEU A 197 12.82 -10.07 17.04
N MET A 198 13.00 -9.84 15.73
CA MET A 198 14.08 -10.46 14.93
C MET A 198 15.44 -10.15 15.53
N PHE A 199 15.70 -8.88 15.83
CA PHE A 199 16.97 -8.49 16.43
C PHE A 199 17.16 -9.13 17.82
N ALA A 200 16.15 -9.11 18.68
CA ALA A 200 16.21 -9.71 20.01
C ALA A 200 16.42 -11.24 19.98
N THR A 201 15.90 -11.92 18.95
CA THR A 201 15.99 -13.38 18.83
C THR A 201 17.25 -13.82 18.09
N PHE A 202 17.59 -13.15 16.99
CA PHE A 202 18.62 -13.59 16.04
C PHE A 202 19.88 -12.75 16.08
N GLY A 203 19.87 -11.58 16.73
CA GLY A 203 21.00 -10.64 16.78
C GLY A 203 21.27 -9.92 15.46
N THR A 204 20.46 -10.15 14.43
CA THR A 204 20.55 -9.54 13.10
C THR A 204 19.19 -9.20 12.53
N THR A 205 19.17 -8.29 11.54
CA THR A 205 17.99 -7.93 10.75
C THR A 205 18.20 -8.13 9.25
N ASP A 206 19.34 -8.68 8.84
CA ASP A 206 19.65 -8.98 7.45
C ASP A 206 18.85 -10.20 6.97
N PHE A 207 18.37 -10.17 5.75
CA PHE A 207 17.56 -11.29 5.22
C PHE A 207 18.34 -12.60 5.25
N ALA A 208 19.58 -12.60 4.80
CA ALA A 208 20.43 -13.79 4.81
C ALA A 208 20.70 -14.27 6.25
N GLY A 209 21.12 -13.35 7.14
CA GLY A 209 21.42 -13.71 8.52
C GLY A 209 20.22 -14.26 9.29
N VAL A 210 19.03 -13.67 9.12
CA VAL A 210 17.80 -14.20 9.75
C VAL A 210 17.43 -15.56 9.14
N SER A 211 17.56 -15.72 7.81
CA SER A 211 17.25 -16.98 7.14
C SER A 211 18.11 -18.15 7.61
N GLU A 212 19.40 -17.92 7.89
CA GLU A 212 20.35 -18.94 8.36
C GLU A 212 19.98 -19.50 9.74
N VAL A 213 19.47 -18.64 10.63
CA VAL A 213 19.21 -19.03 12.04
C VAL A 213 17.71 -19.14 12.38
N ALA A 214 16.81 -18.85 11.45
CA ALA A 214 15.36 -18.89 11.71
C ALA A 214 14.90 -20.26 12.24
N GLY A 215 15.47 -21.37 11.72
CA GLY A 215 15.15 -22.73 12.16
C GLY A 215 15.52 -23.06 13.61
N GLU A 216 16.32 -22.25 14.27
CA GLU A 216 16.71 -22.43 15.67
C GLU A 216 15.71 -21.80 16.65
N ALA A 217 14.82 -20.92 16.17
CA ALA A 217 13.86 -20.23 17.00
C ALA A 217 12.68 -21.14 17.41
N SER A 218 12.06 -20.80 18.56
CA SER A 218 10.86 -21.51 18.99
C SER A 218 9.69 -21.28 18.04
N GLN A 219 8.80 -22.27 17.94
CA GLN A 219 7.59 -22.17 17.13
C GLN A 219 6.71 -20.97 17.49
N ASP A 220 6.65 -20.62 18.79
CA ASP A 220 5.89 -19.45 19.27
C ASP A 220 6.51 -18.14 18.77
N THR A 221 7.83 -18.04 18.78
CA THR A 221 8.56 -16.87 18.26
C THR A 221 8.35 -16.70 16.76
N LEU A 222 8.48 -17.79 15.99
CA LEU A 222 8.25 -17.77 14.55
C LEU A 222 6.81 -17.40 14.21
N THR A 223 5.84 -17.93 14.96
CA THR A 223 4.42 -17.58 14.82
C THR A 223 4.18 -16.09 15.12
N ALA A 224 4.77 -15.57 16.19
CA ALA A 224 4.66 -14.15 16.54
C ALA A 224 5.27 -13.27 15.44
N LEU A 225 6.48 -13.61 14.94
CA LEU A 225 7.12 -12.91 13.82
C LEU A 225 6.25 -12.90 12.58
N GLY A 226 5.74 -14.06 12.16
CA GLY A 226 4.88 -14.18 10.98
C GLY A 226 3.57 -13.37 11.11
N LEU A 227 2.92 -13.37 12.28
CA LEU A 227 1.71 -12.57 12.53
C LEU A 227 2.00 -11.07 12.56
N LEU A 228 3.12 -10.63 13.10
CA LEU A 228 3.55 -9.22 13.10
C LEU A 228 3.88 -8.75 11.68
N LEU A 229 4.56 -9.56 10.87
CA LEU A 229 4.80 -9.30 9.45
C LEU A 229 3.50 -9.23 8.66
N LEU A 230 2.55 -10.14 8.93
CA LEU A 230 1.21 -10.11 8.33
C LEU A 230 0.46 -8.82 8.69
N LEU A 231 0.54 -8.36 9.93
CA LEU A 231 -0.06 -7.08 10.33
C LEU A 231 0.52 -5.91 9.52
N GLY A 232 1.85 -5.89 9.32
CA GLY A 232 2.50 -4.94 8.42
C GLY A 232 1.94 -5.02 6.99
N ALA A 233 1.88 -6.24 6.44
CA ALA A 233 1.33 -6.49 5.11
C ALA A 233 -0.13 -6.05 4.98
N CYS A 234 -0.98 -6.28 6.00
CA CYS A 234 -2.38 -5.85 6.01
C CYS A 234 -2.51 -4.34 5.83
N GLY A 235 -1.64 -3.53 6.42
CA GLY A 235 -1.63 -2.08 6.27
C GLY A 235 -1.46 -1.67 4.81
N LYS A 236 -0.30 -1.95 4.22
CA LYS A 236 0.03 -1.50 2.85
C LYS A 236 -0.80 -2.18 1.77
N SER A 237 -1.09 -3.46 1.93
CA SER A 237 -1.84 -4.25 0.95
C SER A 237 -3.35 -4.23 1.15
N ALA A 238 -3.84 -3.34 2.01
CA ALA A 238 -5.27 -3.14 2.28
C ALA A 238 -6.02 -4.46 2.55
N GLN A 239 -5.42 -5.32 3.38
CA GLN A 239 -6.06 -6.55 3.83
C GLN A 239 -6.91 -6.29 5.08
N VAL A 240 -7.96 -7.09 5.26
CA VAL A 240 -8.78 -7.02 6.47
C VAL A 240 -7.89 -7.28 7.70
N PRO A 241 -8.02 -6.50 8.78
CA PRO A 241 -9.01 -5.45 9.05
C PRO A 241 -8.57 -4.02 8.66
N LEU A 242 -7.42 -3.83 7.97
CA LEU A 242 -6.85 -2.53 7.65
C LEU A 242 -7.15 -2.04 6.22
N GLN A 243 -8.23 -2.53 5.59
CA GLN A 243 -8.58 -2.26 4.18
C GLN A 243 -9.23 -0.90 3.93
N SER A 244 -9.76 -0.24 4.94
CA SER A 244 -10.73 0.86 4.80
C SER A 244 -10.18 2.12 4.13
N TRP A 245 -8.86 2.34 4.18
CA TRP A 245 -8.23 3.51 3.56
C TRP A 245 -8.22 3.46 2.03
N LEU A 246 -8.34 2.25 1.44
CA LEU A 246 -8.11 2.03 0.01
C LEU A 246 -9.14 2.74 -0.87
N LEU A 247 -10.42 2.69 -0.50
CA LEU A 247 -11.50 3.35 -1.25
C LEU A 247 -11.44 4.87 -1.11
N ASP A 248 -11.03 5.38 0.06
CA ASP A 248 -10.91 6.82 0.29
C ASP A 248 -9.68 7.40 -0.42
N ALA A 249 -8.64 6.61 -0.65
CA ALA A 249 -7.48 7.02 -1.45
C ALA A 249 -7.85 7.48 -2.88
N MET A 250 -9.07 7.18 -3.35
CA MET A 250 -9.59 7.65 -4.64
C MET A 250 -9.83 9.16 -4.70
N GLU A 251 -9.76 9.89 -3.61
CA GLU A 251 -9.80 11.35 -3.56
C GLU A 251 -8.56 12.02 -4.22
N GLY A 252 -7.45 11.29 -4.33
CA GLY A 252 -6.26 11.75 -5.04
C GLY A 252 -6.41 11.78 -6.57
N PRO A 253 -5.51 12.48 -7.30
CA PRO A 253 -5.50 12.47 -8.76
C PRO A 253 -5.36 11.05 -9.33
N THR A 254 -5.98 10.76 -10.49
CA THR A 254 -6.04 9.40 -11.05
C THR A 254 -4.67 8.76 -11.33
N PRO A 255 -3.61 9.49 -11.79
CA PRO A 255 -2.26 8.91 -11.89
C PRO A 255 -1.72 8.38 -10.55
N VAL A 256 -2.11 8.98 -9.43
CA VAL A 256 -1.77 8.49 -8.08
C VAL A 256 -2.48 7.16 -7.81
N SER A 257 -3.77 7.08 -8.14
CA SER A 257 -4.53 5.83 -8.00
C SER A 257 -3.90 4.72 -8.85
N ALA A 258 -3.50 5.00 -10.09
CA ALA A 258 -2.79 4.03 -10.93
C ALA A 258 -1.47 3.58 -10.29
N LEU A 259 -0.66 4.50 -9.77
CA LEU A 259 0.65 4.19 -9.17
C LEU A 259 0.50 3.34 -7.89
N ILE A 260 -0.33 3.78 -6.95
CA ILE A 260 -0.54 3.11 -5.66
C ILE A 260 -1.13 1.71 -5.85
N HIS A 261 -2.13 1.55 -6.75
CA HIS A 261 -2.96 0.35 -6.84
C HIS A 261 -2.49 -0.67 -7.88
N ALA A 262 -1.61 -0.29 -8.82
CA ALA A 262 -1.18 -1.21 -9.85
C ALA A 262 0.18 -1.87 -9.54
N ALA A 263 1.21 -1.08 -9.27
CA ALA A 263 2.59 -1.56 -9.35
C ALA A 263 3.42 -1.34 -8.08
N THR A 264 2.84 -0.70 -7.03
CA THR A 264 3.67 -0.21 -5.94
C THR A 264 3.11 -0.52 -4.55
N MET A 265 2.54 0.46 -3.82
CA MET A 265 2.25 0.37 -2.39
C MET A 265 1.44 -0.88 -1.99
N VAL A 266 0.36 -1.18 -2.72
CA VAL A 266 -0.49 -2.34 -2.37
C VAL A 266 0.18 -3.69 -2.65
N THR A 267 1.25 -3.73 -3.42
CA THR A 267 2.04 -4.93 -3.69
C THR A 267 3.12 -5.18 -2.64
N ALA A 268 3.42 -4.18 -1.78
CA ALA A 268 4.48 -4.27 -0.78
C ALA A 268 4.25 -5.37 0.26
N GLY A 269 3.00 -5.63 0.66
CA GLY A 269 2.71 -6.73 1.60
C GLY A 269 2.88 -8.11 0.96
N VAL A 270 2.53 -8.26 -0.32
CA VAL A 270 2.82 -9.51 -1.07
C VAL A 270 4.32 -9.74 -1.16
N TYR A 271 5.08 -8.68 -1.50
CA TYR A 271 6.54 -8.72 -1.50
C TYR A 271 7.08 -9.13 -0.12
N LEU A 272 6.58 -8.51 0.95
CA LEU A 272 7.03 -8.79 2.33
C LEU A 272 6.82 -10.26 2.70
N VAL A 273 5.65 -10.84 2.40
CA VAL A 273 5.38 -12.25 2.69
C VAL A 273 6.30 -13.17 1.89
N VAL A 274 6.44 -12.93 0.57
CA VAL A 274 7.31 -13.76 -0.29
C VAL A 274 8.79 -13.57 0.08
N ARG A 275 9.22 -12.34 0.41
CA ARG A 275 10.62 -12.05 0.85
C ARG A 275 10.95 -12.70 2.18
N SER A 276 9.95 -12.89 3.05
CA SER A 276 10.11 -13.50 4.38
C SER A 276 9.66 -14.97 4.39
N ASN A 277 9.69 -15.65 3.24
CA ASN A 277 9.27 -17.06 3.10
C ASN A 277 9.91 -17.97 4.15
N PHE A 278 11.19 -17.80 4.45
CA PHE A 278 11.94 -18.54 5.46
C PHE A 278 11.37 -18.43 6.88
N ILE A 279 10.53 -17.41 7.19
CA ILE A 279 9.79 -17.31 8.46
C ILE A 279 8.42 -17.98 8.32
N PHE A 280 7.69 -17.69 7.24
CA PHE A 280 6.32 -18.19 7.05
C PHE A 280 6.26 -19.70 6.86
N GLU A 281 7.23 -20.30 6.17
CA GLU A 281 7.32 -21.76 5.97
C GLU A 281 7.56 -22.50 7.29
N LEU A 282 8.26 -21.87 8.23
CA LEU A 282 8.49 -22.39 9.58
C LEU A 282 7.35 -22.04 10.57
N ALA A 283 6.36 -21.23 10.18
CA ALA A 283 5.27 -20.75 11.02
C ALA A 283 3.86 -21.08 10.44
N PRO A 284 3.40 -22.35 10.48
CA PRO A 284 2.15 -22.79 9.85
C PRO A 284 0.91 -22.01 10.31
N ILE A 285 0.87 -21.57 11.57
CA ILE A 285 -0.24 -20.76 12.10
C ILE A 285 -0.27 -19.38 11.41
N ALA A 286 0.87 -18.73 11.27
CA ALA A 286 0.96 -17.45 10.59
C ALA A 286 0.66 -17.58 9.10
N GLN A 287 1.13 -18.64 8.44
CA GLN A 287 0.84 -18.95 7.05
C GLN A 287 -0.67 -19.16 6.83
N THR A 288 -1.33 -19.93 7.71
CA THR A 288 -2.79 -20.11 7.69
C THR A 288 -3.50 -18.77 7.90
N ALA A 289 -3.01 -17.90 8.77
CA ALA A 289 -3.58 -16.57 8.98
C ALA A 289 -3.49 -15.72 7.70
N VAL A 290 -2.39 -15.79 6.92
CA VAL A 290 -2.30 -15.15 5.60
C VAL A 290 -3.40 -15.63 4.67
N VAL A 291 -3.61 -16.96 4.56
CA VAL A 291 -4.65 -17.57 3.70
C VAL A 291 -6.05 -17.08 4.10
N VAL A 292 -6.36 -17.07 5.39
CA VAL A 292 -7.68 -16.65 5.91
C VAL A 292 -7.93 -15.17 5.62
N VAL A 293 -7.00 -14.30 6.00
CA VAL A 293 -7.10 -12.85 5.79
C VAL A 293 -7.23 -12.53 4.30
N ALA A 294 -6.43 -13.17 3.47
CA ALA A 294 -6.43 -12.98 2.03
C ALA A 294 -7.76 -13.41 1.39
N THR A 295 -8.29 -14.58 1.77
CA THR A 295 -9.56 -15.09 1.25
C THR A 295 -10.74 -14.19 1.63
N VAL A 296 -10.79 -13.73 2.89
CA VAL A 296 -11.81 -12.77 3.34
C VAL A 296 -11.69 -11.46 2.56
N THR A 297 -10.49 -10.92 2.40
CA THR A 297 -10.24 -9.67 1.67
C THR A 297 -10.61 -9.76 0.20
N LEU A 298 -10.29 -10.89 -0.45
CA LEU A 298 -10.64 -11.19 -1.82
C LEU A 298 -12.15 -11.04 -2.06
N LEU A 299 -12.97 -11.68 -1.21
CA LEU A 299 -14.43 -11.63 -1.31
C LEU A 299 -14.98 -10.26 -0.91
N TRP A 300 -14.42 -9.64 0.13
CA TRP A 300 -14.79 -8.29 0.56
C TRP A 300 -14.63 -7.28 -0.58
N GLY A 301 -13.46 -7.25 -1.19
CA GLY A 301 -13.17 -6.36 -2.33
C GLY A 301 -14.07 -6.61 -3.53
N ALA A 302 -14.37 -7.89 -3.84
CA ALA A 302 -15.27 -8.27 -4.93
C ALA A 302 -16.71 -7.76 -4.69
N ILE A 303 -17.23 -7.89 -3.47
CA ILE A 303 -18.55 -7.37 -3.08
C ILE A 303 -18.61 -5.85 -3.20
N LEU A 304 -17.56 -5.14 -2.74
CA LEU A 304 -17.48 -3.68 -2.88
C LEU A 304 -17.48 -3.24 -4.35
N GLY A 305 -16.74 -3.95 -5.21
CA GLY A 305 -16.74 -3.70 -6.65
C GLY A 305 -18.12 -3.76 -7.29
N CYS A 306 -19.01 -4.65 -6.80
CA CYS A 306 -20.40 -4.75 -7.26
C CYS A 306 -21.27 -3.54 -6.86
N ALA A 307 -20.97 -2.89 -5.73
CA ALA A 307 -21.87 -1.93 -5.10
C ALA A 307 -21.54 -0.46 -5.41
N LYS A 308 -20.30 -0.15 -5.80
CA LYS A 308 -19.87 1.23 -6.05
C LYS A 308 -20.28 1.70 -7.44
N ASP A 309 -20.79 2.93 -7.51
CA ASP A 309 -21.15 3.62 -8.75
C ASP A 309 -20.03 4.58 -9.23
N ASP A 310 -19.14 5.00 -8.33
CA ASP A 310 -17.89 5.70 -8.65
C ASP A 310 -16.91 4.74 -9.34
N ILE A 311 -16.47 5.10 -10.56
CA ILE A 311 -15.60 4.26 -11.40
C ILE A 311 -14.26 3.97 -10.71
N LYS A 312 -13.65 4.93 -10.00
CA LYS A 312 -12.40 4.74 -9.27
C LYS A 312 -12.61 3.86 -8.04
N LYS A 313 -13.70 4.06 -7.28
CA LYS A 313 -14.01 3.23 -6.11
C LYS A 313 -14.34 1.79 -6.49
N ALA A 314 -15.02 1.56 -7.61
CA ALA A 314 -15.23 0.21 -8.15
C ALA A 314 -13.90 -0.47 -8.51
N LEU A 315 -12.98 0.26 -9.16
CA LEU A 315 -11.63 -0.23 -9.45
C LEU A 315 -10.79 -0.44 -8.19
N ALA A 316 -10.95 0.37 -7.14
CA ALA A 316 -10.29 0.16 -5.85
C ALA A 316 -10.79 -1.12 -5.15
N GLY A 317 -12.10 -1.38 -5.15
CA GLY A 317 -12.67 -2.65 -4.68
C GLY A 317 -12.10 -3.84 -5.45
N SER A 318 -11.96 -3.69 -6.77
CA SER A 318 -11.34 -4.73 -7.58
C SER A 318 -9.83 -4.89 -7.30
N THR A 319 -9.12 -3.83 -6.91
CA THR A 319 -7.72 -3.94 -6.45
C THR A 319 -7.64 -4.75 -5.16
N MET A 320 -8.48 -4.43 -4.17
CA MET A 320 -8.56 -5.18 -2.92
C MET A 320 -8.77 -6.68 -3.16
N SER A 321 -9.69 -7.03 -4.08
CA SER A 321 -9.95 -8.42 -4.46
C SER A 321 -8.72 -9.08 -5.11
N GLN A 322 -8.05 -8.42 -6.06
CA GLN A 322 -6.89 -8.99 -6.75
C GLN A 322 -5.66 -9.12 -5.85
N ILE A 323 -5.41 -8.15 -4.97
CA ILE A 323 -4.35 -8.28 -3.96
C ILE A 323 -4.69 -9.41 -2.97
N GLY A 324 -5.97 -9.63 -2.67
CA GLY A 324 -6.42 -10.81 -1.93
C GLY A 324 -6.01 -12.12 -2.61
N TYR A 325 -6.13 -12.24 -3.95
CA TYR A 325 -5.61 -13.41 -4.69
C TYR A 325 -4.09 -13.56 -4.57
N MET A 326 -3.34 -12.46 -4.66
CA MET A 326 -1.87 -12.52 -4.53
C MET A 326 -1.42 -12.91 -3.13
N MET A 327 -2.06 -12.33 -2.10
CA MET A 327 -1.81 -12.68 -0.71
C MET A 327 -2.22 -14.13 -0.41
N LEU A 328 -3.34 -14.59 -0.99
CA LEU A 328 -3.74 -16.00 -0.91
C LEU A 328 -2.66 -16.90 -1.47
N ALA A 329 -2.19 -16.64 -2.70
CA ALA A 329 -1.13 -17.41 -3.31
C ALA A 329 0.17 -17.38 -2.48
N ALA A 330 0.54 -16.21 -1.92
CA ALA A 330 1.69 -16.10 -1.01
C ALA A 330 1.48 -16.92 0.28
N GLY A 331 0.25 -16.99 0.80
CA GLY A 331 -0.09 -17.82 1.96
C GLY A 331 -0.08 -19.33 1.70
N LEU A 332 -0.16 -19.76 0.43
CA LEU A 332 -0.03 -21.17 0.07
C LEU A 332 1.43 -21.68 0.05
N GLY A 333 2.39 -20.84 0.42
CA GLY A 333 3.79 -21.24 0.50
C GLY A 333 4.47 -21.46 -0.85
N PRO A 334 5.47 -22.35 -0.95
CA PRO A 334 6.29 -22.56 -2.16
C PRO A 334 5.46 -22.86 -3.41
N ALA A 335 4.34 -23.58 -3.28
CA ALA A 335 3.44 -23.87 -4.39
C ALA A 335 2.79 -22.60 -4.98
N GLY A 336 2.57 -21.58 -4.14
CA GLY A 336 1.87 -20.34 -4.51
C GLY A 336 2.76 -19.14 -4.81
N TYR A 337 3.97 -19.04 -4.26
CA TYR A 337 4.84 -17.86 -4.40
C TYR A 337 5.07 -17.39 -5.85
N PRO A 338 5.44 -18.27 -6.79
CA PRO A 338 5.67 -17.84 -8.17
C PRO A 338 4.40 -17.26 -8.81
N TYR A 339 3.24 -17.82 -8.48
CA TYR A 339 1.96 -17.34 -9.01
C TYR A 339 1.50 -16.06 -8.36
N ALA A 340 1.82 -15.83 -7.07
CA ALA A 340 1.61 -14.54 -6.41
C ALA A 340 2.34 -13.42 -7.15
N ILE A 341 3.63 -13.62 -7.44
CA ILE A 341 4.47 -12.65 -8.15
C ILE A 341 4.09 -12.53 -9.62
N PHE A 342 3.76 -13.64 -10.29
CA PHE A 342 3.28 -13.61 -11.67
C PHE A 342 1.98 -12.80 -11.80
N HIS A 343 1.01 -13.04 -10.92
CA HIS A 343 -0.24 -12.27 -10.93
C HIS A 343 -0.01 -10.81 -10.58
N LEU A 344 0.94 -10.51 -9.70
CA LEU A 344 1.34 -9.15 -9.35
C LEU A 344 1.88 -8.39 -10.58
N LEU A 345 2.73 -9.02 -11.40
CA LEU A 345 3.26 -8.40 -12.62
C LEU A 345 2.13 -8.12 -13.63
N THR A 346 1.30 -9.13 -13.93
CA THR A 346 0.19 -8.98 -14.89
C THR A 346 -0.85 -7.98 -14.40
N HIS A 347 -1.15 -7.99 -13.09
CA HIS A 347 -2.02 -7.03 -12.44
C HIS A 347 -1.49 -5.60 -12.60
N GLY A 348 -0.19 -5.39 -12.43
CA GLY A 348 0.44 -4.09 -12.63
C GLY A 348 0.12 -3.49 -14.01
N PHE A 349 0.12 -4.31 -15.04
CA PHE A 349 -0.18 -3.87 -16.41
C PHE A 349 -1.68 -3.53 -16.60
N PHE A 350 -2.57 -4.50 -16.36
CA PHE A 350 -3.98 -4.27 -16.64
C PHE A 350 -4.63 -3.31 -15.64
N LYS A 351 -4.15 -3.23 -14.39
CA LYS A 351 -4.72 -2.33 -13.40
C LYS A 351 -4.30 -0.88 -13.65
N ALA A 352 -3.02 -0.64 -14.00
CA ALA A 352 -2.59 0.69 -14.43
C ALA A 352 -3.36 1.15 -15.66
N ASN A 353 -3.52 0.27 -16.67
CA ASN A 353 -4.34 0.55 -17.85
C ASN A 353 -5.77 0.96 -17.49
N MET A 354 -6.42 0.23 -16.58
CA MET A 354 -7.81 0.50 -16.20
C MET A 354 -7.97 1.79 -15.38
N PHE A 355 -7.06 2.07 -14.44
CA PHE A 355 -7.11 3.33 -13.70
C PHE A 355 -6.84 4.53 -14.60
N LEU A 356 -5.80 4.47 -15.45
CA LEU A 356 -5.54 5.55 -16.40
C LEU A 356 -6.67 5.68 -17.41
N GLY A 357 -7.26 4.57 -17.87
CA GLY A 357 -8.44 4.58 -18.72
C GLY A 357 -9.67 5.22 -18.05
N ALA A 358 -9.90 4.94 -16.75
CA ALA A 358 -10.91 5.63 -15.97
C ALA A 358 -10.63 7.14 -15.84
N GLY A 359 -9.35 7.52 -15.66
CA GLY A 359 -8.93 8.92 -15.68
C GLY A 359 -9.21 9.60 -17.02
N SER A 360 -9.01 8.88 -18.13
CA SER A 360 -9.36 9.38 -19.47
C SER A 360 -10.86 9.56 -19.65
N VAL A 361 -11.68 8.61 -19.15
CA VAL A 361 -13.14 8.75 -19.15
C VAL A 361 -13.56 9.98 -18.35
N MET A 362 -13.06 10.14 -17.13
CA MET A 362 -13.37 11.30 -16.28
C MET A 362 -12.95 12.62 -16.94
N HIS A 363 -11.74 12.66 -17.52
CA HIS A 363 -11.25 13.84 -18.25
C HIS A 363 -12.17 14.24 -19.42
N GLY A 364 -12.71 13.26 -20.14
CA GLY A 364 -13.70 13.48 -21.21
C GLY A 364 -15.12 13.76 -20.72
N MET A 365 -15.38 13.60 -19.42
CA MET A 365 -16.69 13.76 -18.77
C MET A 365 -16.69 14.86 -17.70
N ASP A 366 -15.88 15.91 -17.86
CA ASP A 366 -15.79 17.07 -16.96
C ASP A 366 -15.53 16.68 -15.49
N ASP A 367 -14.61 15.72 -15.27
CA ASP A 367 -14.22 15.15 -13.97
C ASP A 367 -15.35 14.42 -13.20
N ASP A 368 -16.48 14.12 -13.81
CA ASP A 368 -17.51 13.29 -13.19
C ASP A 368 -16.99 11.86 -12.97
N VAL A 369 -17.21 11.32 -11.77
CA VAL A 369 -16.77 9.99 -11.35
C VAL A 369 -17.89 8.94 -11.40
N ASP A 370 -19.17 9.36 -11.49
CA ASP A 370 -20.33 8.48 -11.37
C ASP A 370 -20.67 7.80 -12.71
N MET A 371 -20.48 6.47 -12.74
CA MET A 371 -20.82 5.66 -13.91
C MET A 371 -22.32 5.74 -14.30
N ARG A 372 -23.20 6.15 -13.39
CA ARG A 372 -24.63 6.35 -13.68
C ARG A 372 -24.87 7.51 -14.63
N HIS A 373 -23.95 8.45 -14.70
CA HIS A 373 -23.99 9.58 -15.62
C HIS A 373 -23.39 9.29 -16.99
N TYR A 374 -22.71 8.14 -17.18
CA TYR A 374 -22.02 7.78 -18.42
C TYR A 374 -22.96 7.11 -19.46
N GLY A 375 -22.46 6.14 -20.16
CA GLY A 375 -23.15 5.35 -21.19
C GLY A 375 -22.74 5.75 -22.60
N ALA A 376 -22.72 4.78 -23.51
CA ALA A 376 -22.44 4.93 -24.95
C ALA A 376 -21.09 5.59 -25.30
N LEU A 377 -20.12 5.68 -24.35
CA LEU A 377 -18.85 6.40 -24.56
C LEU A 377 -17.92 5.74 -25.59
N ARG A 378 -18.15 4.47 -25.98
CA ARG A 378 -17.31 3.73 -26.95
C ARG A 378 -17.12 4.42 -28.29
N LYS A 379 -18.11 5.25 -28.72
CA LYS A 379 -18.05 5.99 -29.99
C LYS A 379 -17.31 7.31 -29.85
N ALA A 380 -17.43 7.97 -28.71
CA ALA A 380 -16.77 9.24 -28.43
C ALA A 380 -15.29 9.05 -28.06
N MET A 381 -14.97 7.92 -27.40
CA MET A 381 -13.64 7.62 -26.87
C MET A 381 -13.16 6.22 -27.31
N PRO A 382 -12.95 5.98 -28.62
CA PRO A 382 -12.65 4.65 -29.15
C PRO A 382 -11.30 4.08 -28.68
N VAL A 383 -10.26 4.90 -28.54
CA VAL A 383 -8.95 4.44 -28.05
C VAL A 383 -9.03 4.08 -26.57
N THR A 384 -9.63 4.95 -25.77
CA THR A 384 -9.85 4.69 -24.34
C THR A 384 -10.71 3.44 -24.15
N PHE A 385 -11.78 3.26 -24.94
CA PHE A 385 -12.62 2.05 -24.88
C PHE A 385 -11.81 0.78 -25.19
N LEU A 386 -11.06 0.76 -26.29
CA LEU A 386 -10.32 -0.43 -26.71
C LEU A 386 -9.23 -0.80 -25.70
N THR A 387 -8.47 0.18 -25.22
CA THR A 387 -7.42 -0.06 -24.24
C THR A 387 -7.99 -0.53 -22.91
N PHE A 388 -9.09 0.08 -22.44
CA PHE A 388 -9.79 -0.35 -21.24
C PHE A 388 -10.38 -1.75 -21.38
N ALA A 389 -10.91 -2.10 -22.56
CA ALA A 389 -11.43 -3.44 -22.85
C ALA A 389 -10.34 -4.51 -22.76
N MET A 390 -9.10 -4.23 -23.18
CA MET A 390 -7.98 -5.16 -23.02
C MET A 390 -7.69 -5.42 -21.52
N GLY A 391 -7.67 -4.37 -20.69
CA GLY A 391 -7.54 -4.50 -19.24
C GLY A 391 -8.71 -5.27 -18.60
N TYR A 392 -9.93 -4.99 -19.05
CA TYR A 392 -11.13 -5.71 -18.61
C TYR A 392 -11.05 -7.21 -18.93
N LEU A 393 -10.71 -7.58 -20.16
CA LEU A 393 -10.57 -8.99 -20.56
C LEU A 393 -9.45 -9.68 -19.75
N ALA A 394 -8.36 -8.97 -19.47
CA ALA A 394 -7.29 -9.49 -18.64
C ALA A 394 -7.78 -9.77 -17.20
N ILE A 395 -8.41 -8.81 -16.53
CA ILE A 395 -8.78 -8.98 -15.12
C ILE A 395 -9.86 -10.04 -14.90
N ILE A 396 -10.81 -10.21 -15.85
CA ILE A 396 -11.81 -11.28 -15.73
C ILE A 396 -11.23 -12.67 -16.00
N GLY A 397 -10.01 -12.76 -16.57
CA GLY A 397 -9.38 -14.02 -16.93
C GLY A 397 -9.91 -14.58 -18.26
N PHE A 398 -10.13 -13.71 -19.27
CA PHE A 398 -10.53 -14.15 -20.60
C PHE A 398 -9.37 -14.93 -21.25
N PRO A 399 -9.64 -16.12 -21.87
CA PRO A 399 -8.61 -16.95 -22.48
C PRO A 399 -7.67 -16.17 -23.42
N GLY A 400 -6.37 -16.35 -23.25
CA GLY A 400 -5.33 -15.68 -24.04
C GLY A 400 -4.84 -14.36 -23.47
N PHE A 401 -5.49 -13.75 -22.48
CA PHE A 401 -5.05 -12.54 -21.80
C PHE A 401 -4.20 -12.87 -20.56
N SER A 402 -3.40 -11.90 -20.10
CA SER A 402 -2.42 -12.12 -19.04
C SER A 402 -3.03 -12.62 -17.72
N GLY A 403 -4.21 -12.12 -17.35
CA GLY A 403 -4.89 -12.54 -16.12
C GLY A 403 -5.45 -13.98 -16.16
N PHE A 404 -5.77 -14.51 -17.33
CA PHE A 404 -6.12 -15.92 -17.52
C PHE A 404 -4.95 -16.82 -17.06
N TRP A 405 -3.75 -16.53 -17.53
CA TRP A 405 -2.57 -17.33 -17.20
C TRP A 405 -2.17 -17.22 -15.73
N SER A 406 -2.32 -16.04 -15.11
CA SER A 406 -1.84 -15.81 -13.74
C SER A 406 -2.89 -16.19 -12.68
N LYS A 407 -4.14 -15.71 -12.80
CA LYS A 407 -5.19 -15.93 -11.80
C LYS A 407 -5.67 -17.37 -11.75
N ASP A 408 -5.80 -18.03 -12.91
CA ASP A 408 -6.27 -19.40 -12.98
C ASP A 408 -5.30 -20.35 -12.26
N ARG A 409 -3.98 -20.10 -12.35
CA ARG A 409 -2.98 -20.86 -11.60
C ARG A 409 -3.12 -20.67 -10.09
N ILE A 410 -3.46 -19.49 -9.62
CA ILE A 410 -3.74 -19.28 -8.18
C ILE A 410 -4.94 -20.11 -7.73
N ILE A 411 -6.03 -20.12 -8.50
CA ILE A 411 -7.23 -20.90 -8.18
C ILE A 411 -6.93 -22.40 -8.22
N GLU A 412 -6.18 -22.86 -9.22
CA GLU A 412 -5.75 -24.26 -9.36
C GLU A 412 -4.92 -24.71 -8.15
N THR A 413 -3.91 -23.92 -7.77
CA THR A 413 -3.07 -24.19 -6.59
C THR A 413 -3.91 -24.17 -5.30
N ALA A 414 -4.81 -23.21 -5.15
CA ALA A 414 -5.68 -23.14 -3.99
C ALA A 414 -6.61 -24.37 -3.89
N LEU A 415 -7.13 -24.89 -5.02
CA LEU A 415 -7.95 -26.10 -5.05
C LEU A 415 -7.13 -27.36 -4.70
N ALA A 416 -5.85 -27.39 -5.06
CA ALA A 416 -4.96 -28.48 -4.72
C ALA A 416 -4.64 -28.52 -3.22
N GLU A 417 -4.38 -27.35 -2.61
CA GLU A 417 -4.00 -27.23 -1.21
C GLU A 417 -5.22 -27.30 -0.25
N ASN A 418 -6.31 -26.62 -0.61
CA ASN A 418 -7.52 -26.58 0.22
C ASN A 418 -8.76 -26.32 -0.63
N LEU A 419 -9.63 -27.33 -0.73
CA LEU A 419 -10.83 -27.27 -1.55
C LEU A 419 -11.76 -26.09 -1.21
N LEU A 420 -11.96 -25.79 0.08
CA LEU A 420 -12.83 -24.66 0.50
C LEU A 420 -12.25 -23.33 0.03
N VAL A 421 -10.96 -23.12 0.25
CA VAL A 421 -10.26 -21.89 -0.16
C VAL A 421 -10.29 -21.74 -1.68
N GLY A 422 -10.03 -22.81 -2.42
CA GLY A 422 -10.11 -22.81 -3.89
C GLY A 422 -11.51 -22.52 -4.41
N LEU A 423 -12.57 -23.06 -3.79
CA LEU A 423 -13.97 -22.75 -4.14
C LEU A 423 -14.33 -21.28 -3.85
N LEU A 424 -13.84 -20.71 -2.75
CA LEU A 424 -14.04 -19.28 -2.42
C LEU A 424 -13.30 -18.39 -3.41
N ALA A 425 -12.08 -18.77 -3.82
CA ALA A 425 -11.34 -18.08 -4.88
C ALA A 425 -12.08 -18.16 -6.22
N LEU A 426 -12.61 -19.32 -6.59
CA LEU A 426 -13.41 -19.52 -7.79
C LEU A 426 -14.69 -18.65 -7.78
N LEU A 427 -15.39 -18.58 -6.65
CA LEU A 427 -16.52 -17.67 -6.45
C LEU A 427 -16.12 -16.21 -6.67
N GLY A 428 -14.97 -15.80 -6.12
CA GLY A 428 -14.41 -14.46 -6.31
C GLY A 428 -14.15 -14.13 -7.80
N ALA A 429 -13.74 -15.11 -8.60
CA ALA A 429 -13.54 -14.93 -10.04
C ALA A 429 -14.87 -14.64 -10.77
N GLY A 430 -15.95 -15.36 -10.42
CA GLY A 430 -17.29 -15.09 -10.95
C GLY A 430 -17.81 -13.70 -10.58
N ILE A 431 -17.64 -13.31 -9.31
CA ILE A 431 -18.03 -11.96 -8.85
C ILE A 431 -17.18 -10.88 -9.55
N THR A 432 -15.87 -11.14 -9.76
CA THR A 432 -14.99 -10.24 -10.52
C THR A 432 -15.51 -10.03 -11.94
N ALA A 433 -15.88 -11.10 -12.63
CA ALA A 433 -16.44 -11.03 -13.96
C ALA A 433 -17.75 -10.22 -13.98
N PHE A 434 -18.61 -10.39 -12.97
CA PHE A 434 -19.84 -9.64 -12.85
C PHE A 434 -19.61 -8.12 -12.71
N TYR A 435 -18.83 -7.67 -11.72
CA TYR A 435 -18.70 -6.24 -11.47
C TYR A 435 -17.87 -5.52 -12.52
N MET A 436 -16.88 -6.18 -13.10
CA MET A 436 -16.10 -5.59 -14.19
C MET A 436 -16.92 -5.47 -15.48
N THR A 437 -17.78 -6.45 -15.77
CA THR A 437 -18.73 -6.35 -16.89
C THR A 437 -19.76 -5.26 -16.61
N ARG A 438 -20.28 -5.15 -15.39
CA ARG A 438 -21.17 -4.05 -14.97
C ARG A 438 -20.51 -2.68 -15.26
N LEU A 439 -19.26 -2.49 -14.86
CA LEU A 439 -18.50 -1.26 -15.10
C LEU A 439 -18.39 -0.96 -16.60
N MET A 440 -18.01 -1.96 -17.41
CA MET A 440 -17.92 -1.82 -18.86
C MET A 440 -19.26 -1.43 -19.49
N LEU A 441 -20.35 -2.10 -19.09
CA LEU A 441 -21.68 -1.84 -19.62
C LEU A 441 -22.15 -0.42 -19.27
N MET A 442 -22.01 -0.01 -18.02
CA MET A 442 -22.45 1.31 -17.56
C MET A 442 -21.66 2.46 -18.21
N THR A 443 -20.38 2.24 -18.48
CA THR A 443 -19.51 3.28 -19.04
C THR A 443 -19.59 3.36 -20.56
N PHE A 444 -19.51 2.24 -21.27
CA PHE A 444 -19.29 2.25 -22.72
C PHE A 444 -20.46 1.79 -23.56
N PHE A 445 -21.41 1.01 -23.04
CA PHE A 445 -22.40 0.30 -23.85
C PHE A 445 -23.85 0.74 -23.65
N THR A 446 -24.32 0.96 -22.43
CA THR A 446 -25.71 1.36 -22.16
C THR A 446 -26.06 2.70 -22.79
N GLU A 447 -27.32 3.12 -22.71
CA GLU A 447 -27.78 4.37 -23.27
C GLU A 447 -27.01 5.58 -22.71
N LYS A 448 -26.97 6.66 -23.51
CA LYS A 448 -26.36 7.94 -23.13
C LYS A 448 -27.12 8.55 -21.95
N ARG A 449 -26.37 8.88 -20.86
CA ARG A 449 -26.94 9.49 -19.64
C ARG A 449 -26.27 10.80 -19.24
N TRP A 450 -25.27 11.29 -20.00
CA TRP A 450 -24.65 12.60 -19.74
C TRP A 450 -25.53 13.75 -20.22
N GLU A 451 -25.34 14.94 -19.65
CA GLU A 451 -26.07 16.15 -19.99
C GLU A 451 -25.73 16.70 -21.40
N LYS A 452 -26.54 17.63 -21.90
CA LYS A 452 -26.37 18.13 -23.28
C LYS A 452 -25.14 19.01 -23.46
N ASP A 453 -24.66 19.63 -22.38
CA ASP A 453 -23.49 20.50 -22.31
C ASP A 453 -22.17 19.73 -22.13
N VAL A 454 -22.23 18.47 -21.73
CA VAL A 454 -21.06 17.61 -21.66
C VAL A 454 -20.71 17.06 -23.05
N HIS A 455 -19.48 17.28 -23.49
CA HIS A 455 -18.98 16.85 -24.81
C HIS A 455 -17.83 15.85 -24.66
N PRO A 456 -18.12 14.55 -24.47
CA PRO A 456 -17.08 13.53 -24.32
C PRO A 456 -16.14 13.50 -25.52
N HIS A 457 -14.85 13.55 -25.26
CA HIS A 457 -13.79 13.57 -26.27
C HIS A 457 -12.65 12.63 -25.89
N GLU A 458 -11.90 12.18 -26.89
CA GLU A 458 -10.75 11.29 -26.67
C GLU A 458 -9.59 12.05 -25.99
N SER A 459 -8.85 11.34 -25.17
CA SER A 459 -7.66 11.87 -24.48
C SER A 459 -6.56 12.27 -25.46
N PRO A 460 -5.75 13.30 -25.13
CA PRO A 460 -4.61 13.69 -25.95
C PRO A 460 -3.58 12.55 -26.08
N LYS A 461 -2.77 12.59 -27.14
CA LYS A 461 -1.81 11.52 -27.47
C LYS A 461 -0.85 11.18 -26.30
N VAL A 462 -0.44 12.17 -25.52
CA VAL A 462 0.43 11.98 -24.36
C VAL A 462 -0.21 11.08 -23.27
N MET A 463 -1.54 11.06 -23.19
CA MET A 463 -2.28 10.15 -22.32
C MET A 463 -2.62 8.82 -23.02
N ALA A 464 -2.94 8.85 -24.31
CA ALA A 464 -3.34 7.67 -25.08
C ALA A 464 -2.19 6.68 -25.30
N VAL A 465 -0.94 7.14 -25.51
CA VAL A 465 0.21 6.26 -25.74
C VAL A 465 0.49 5.34 -24.55
N PRO A 466 0.58 5.80 -23.29
CA PRO A 466 0.69 4.91 -22.13
C PRO A 466 -0.42 3.87 -22.04
N LEU A 467 -1.67 4.23 -22.35
CA LEU A 467 -2.80 3.31 -22.37
C LEU A 467 -2.59 2.18 -23.40
N ILE A 468 -2.15 2.52 -24.62
CA ILE A 468 -1.89 1.53 -25.68
C ILE A 468 -0.77 0.57 -25.26
N VAL A 469 0.32 1.08 -24.68
CA VAL A 469 1.43 0.24 -24.20
C VAL A 469 0.96 -0.70 -23.09
N LEU A 470 0.24 -0.18 -22.10
CA LEU A 470 -0.29 -1.00 -20.99
C LEU A 470 -1.34 -2.01 -21.46
N ALA A 471 -2.16 -1.66 -22.45
CA ALA A 471 -3.10 -2.59 -23.08
C ALA A 471 -2.38 -3.74 -23.78
N ALA A 472 -1.30 -3.45 -24.53
CA ALA A 472 -0.47 -4.48 -25.15
C ALA A 472 0.17 -5.40 -24.10
N LEU A 473 0.70 -4.85 -23.00
CA LEU A 473 1.26 -5.62 -21.89
C LEU A 473 0.17 -6.45 -21.15
N SER A 474 -1.07 -5.97 -21.08
CA SER A 474 -2.21 -6.71 -20.51
C SER A 474 -2.58 -7.96 -21.33
N VAL A 475 -2.25 -7.98 -22.62
CA VAL A 475 -2.38 -9.17 -23.48
C VAL A 475 -1.13 -10.04 -23.37
N LEU A 476 0.05 -9.44 -23.59
CA LEU A 476 1.32 -10.16 -23.76
C LEU A 476 1.93 -10.68 -22.43
N GLY A 477 1.55 -10.11 -21.28
CA GLY A 477 2.14 -10.46 -19.98
C GLY A 477 2.01 -11.95 -19.60
N GLY A 478 1.08 -12.69 -20.22
CA GLY A 478 0.94 -14.13 -20.05
C GLY A 478 2.11 -14.96 -20.58
N VAL A 479 2.90 -14.41 -21.48
CA VAL A 479 4.08 -15.08 -22.09
C VAL A 479 5.10 -15.50 -21.03
N LEU A 480 5.16 -14.82 -19.87
CA LEU A 480 6.06 -15.15 -18.76
C LEU A 480 5.80 -16.54 -18.14
N LEU A 481 4.65 -17.17 -18.41
CA LEU A 481 4.37 -18.55 -17.97
C LEU A 481 4.87 -19.60 -18.98
N LEU A 482 5.18 -19.21 -20.21
CA LEU A 482 5.62 -20.17 -21.23
C LEU A 482 6.94 -20.84 -20.81
N GLY A 483 6.96 -22.16 -20.86
CA GLY A 483 8.13 -22.97 -20.47
C GLY A 483 8.46 -22.88 -18.98
N ASP A 484 7.46 -22.59 -18.13
CA ASP A 484 7.63 -22.41 -16.67
C ASP A 484 8.68 -21.37 -16.27
N TRP A 485 8.96 -20.40 -17.17
CA TRP A 485 10.03 -19.41 -17.00
C TRP A 485 9.93 -18.68 -15.66
N ILE A 486 8.73 -18.24 -15.25
CA ILE A 486 8.55 -17.48 -14.00
C ILE A 486 8.90 -18.31 -12.75
N LYS A 487 8.63 -19.61 -12.77
CA LYS A 487 8.97 -20.53 -11.67
C LYS A 487 10.48 -20.67 -11.57
N THR A 488 11.13 -21.06 -12.69
CA THR A 488 12.59 -21.23 -12.76
C THR A 488 13.34 -19.93 -12.46
N TRP A 489 12.76 -18.77 -12.85
CA TRP A 489 13.32 -17.47 -12.55
C TRP A 489 13.32 -17.17 -11.06
N LEU A 490 12.23 -17.47 -10.35
CA LEU A 490 12.05 -17.15 -8.92
C LEU A 490 12.62 -18.24 -8.00
N GLU A 491 12.91 -19.43 -8.50
CA GLU A 491 13.39 -20.56 -7.70
C GLU A 491 14.56 -20.23 -6.73
N PRO A 492 15.56 -19.40 -7.10
CA PRO A 492 16.63 -19.01 -6.16
C PRO A 492 16.16 -18.24 -4.93
N VAL A 493 14.94 -17.67 -4.95
CA VAL A 493 14.37 -16.89 -3.86
C VAL A 493 13.24 -17.65 -3.16
N THR A 494 12.43 -18.39 -3.91
CA THR A 494 11.19 -19.02 -3.41
C THR A 494 11.34 -20.52 -3.16
N GLY A 495 12.52 -21.08 -3.42
CA GLY A 495 12.73 -22.53 -3.36
C GLY A 495 12.06 -23.28 -4.52
N THR A 496 12.25 -24.59 -4.52
CA THR A 496 11.62 -25.50 -5.51
C THR A 496 10.14 -25.69 -5.18
N VAL A 497 9.30 -25.62 -6.22
CA VAL A 497 7.86 -25.81 -6.08
C VAL A 497 7.54 -27.29 -5.89
N GLU A 498 7.05 -27.67 -4.73
CA GLU A 498 6.42 -28.98 -4.53
C GLU A 498 5.06 -29.00 -5.24
N HIS A 499 4.89 -29.94 -6.15
CA HIS A 499 3.63 -30.09 -6.88
C HIS A 499 2.68 -30.98 -6.10
N HIS A 500 1.64 -30.37 -5.52
CA HIS A 500 0.44 -31.13 -5.15
C HIS A 500 -0.46 -31.29 -6.38
N GLU A 501 -0.85 -32.52 -6.70
CA GLU A 501 -1.77 -32.75 -7.81
C GLU A 501 -3.15 -32.17 -7.48
N PRO A 502 -3.71 -31.32 -8.34
CA PRO A 502 -5.04 -30.80 -8.13
C PRO A 502 -6.09 -31.93 -8.22
N PRO A 503 -7.28 -31.76 -7.55
CA PRO A 503 -8.30 -32.82 -7.48
C PRO A 503 -8.90 -33.21 -8.83
N LEU A 504 -8.69 -32.39 -9.85
CA LEU A 504 -9.16 -32.58 -11.23
C LEU A 504 -8.05 -32.24 -12.22
N PRO A 505 -8.07 -32.81 -13.44
CA PRO A 505 -7.14 -32.40 -14.50
C PRO A 505 -7.18 -30.90 -14.75
N ALA A 506 -6.02 -30.25 -14.95
CA ALA A 506 -5.89 -28.80 -15.13
C ALA A 506 -6.84 -28.24 -16.20
N ILE A 507 -7.04 -28.95 -17.31
CA ILE A 507 -7.99 -28.54 -18.36
C ILE A 507 -9.44 -28.46 -17.85
N VAL A 508 -9.84 -29.38 -16.97
CA VAL A 508 -11.19 -29.39 -16.40
C VAL A 508 -11.37 -28.20 -15.45
N ILE A 509 -10.36 -27.91 -14.62
CA ILE A 509 -10.36 -26.73 -13.74
C ILE A 509 -10.45 -25.45 -14.57
N THR A 510 -9.65 -25.33 -15.63
CA THR A 510 -9.69 -24.16 -16.54
C THR A 510 -11.09 -24.00 -17.18
N LEU A 511 -11.72 -25.09 -17.61
CA LEU A 511 -13.09 -25.04 -18.15
C LEU A 511 -14.11 -24.61 -17.10
N ILE A 512 -13.99 -25.08 -15.87
CA ILE A 512 -14.86 -24.68 -14.75
C ILE A 512 -14.68 -23.18 -14.46
N ILE A 513 -13.44 -22.69 -14.35
CA ILE A 513 -13.16 -21.26 -14.12
C ILE A 513 -13.76 -20.43 -15.25
N THR A 514 -13.52 -20.82 -16.51
CA THR A 514 -14.07 -20.12 -17.69
C THR A 514 -15.60 -20.10 -17.68
N ALA A 515 -16.25 -21.20 -17.30
CA ALA A 515 -17.71 -21.26 -17.17
C ALA A 515 -18.22 -20.33 -16.07
N VAL A 516 -17.59 -20.30 -14.90
CA VAL A 516 -17.96 -19.39 -13.79
C VAL A 516 -17.78 -17.93 -14.20
N VAL A 517 -16.71 -17.57 -14.89
CA VAL A 517 -16.49 -16.24 -15.46
C VAL A 517 -17.59 -15.90 -16.47
N ALA A 518 -17.93 -16.81 -17.40
CA ALA A 518 -19.00 -16.62 -18.38
C ALA A 518 -20.37 -16.40 -17.70
N ILE A 519 -20.67 -17.11 -16.62
CA ILE A 519 -21.88 -16.92 -15.82
C ILE A 519 -21.88 -15.52 -15.22
N GLY A 520 -20.76 -15.04 -14.64
CA GLY A 520 -20.63 -13.69 -14.10
C GLY A 520 -20.88 -12.60 -15.17
N VAL A 521 -20.29 -12.75 -16.36
CA VAL A 521 -20.51 -11.86 -17.51
C VAL A 521 -21.98 -11.88 -17.95
N ALA A 522 -22.58 -13.05 -18.11
CA ALA A 522 -23.98 -13.19 -18.49
C ALA A 522 -24.91 -12.56 -17.44
N ALA A 523 -24.67 -12.80 -16.16
CA ALA A 523 -25.45 -12.17 -15.08
C ALA A 523 -25.40 -10.64 -15.16
N ALA A 524 -24.24 -10.03 -15.38
CA ALA A 524 -24.11 -8.58 -15.55
C ALA A 524 -24.84 -8.10 -16.81
N TRP A 525 -24.76 -8.84 -17.91
CA TRP A 525 -25.48 -8.50 -19.14
C TRP A 525 -27.01 -8.49 -18.94
N PHE A 526 -27.57 -9.49 -18.27
CA PHE A 526 -29.01 -9.57 -18.04
C PHE A 526 -29.50 -8.60 -16.97
N LEU A 527 -28.71 -8.35 -15.92
CA LEU A 527 -29.12 -7.50 -14.80
C LEU A 527 -28.85 -6.02 -15.02
N VAL A 528 -27.86 -5.66 -15.87
CA VAL A 528 -27.47 -4.27 -16.14
C VAL A 528 -27.59 -3.92 -17.61
N GLY A 529 -27.05 -4.76 -18.51
CA GLY A 529 -26.98 -4.45 -19.94
C GLY A 529 -28.34 -4.36 -20.63
N LYS A 530 -29.33 -5.13 -20.16
CA LYS A 530 -30.72 -5.15 -20.72
C LYS A 530 -31.69 -4.29 -19.91
N ARG A 531 -31.26 -3.62 -18.86
CA ARG A 531 -32.13 -2.77 -18.03
C ARG A 531 -31.71 -1.32 -18.11
N ASP A 532 -32.68 -0.43 -17.95
CA ASP A 532 -32.41 0.98 -17.80
C ASP A 532 -31.60 1.24 -16.51
N VAL A 533 -30.55 2.00 -16.64
CA VAL A 533 -29.71 2.42 -15.51
C VAL A 533 -30.19 3.81 -15.09
N PRO A 534 -30.84 3.93 -13.91
CA PRO A 534 -31.29 5.25 -13.44
C PRO A 534 -30.08 6.12 -13.10
N ARG A 535 -30.17 7.43 -13.35
CA ARG A 535 -29.11 8.40 -13.01
C ARG A 535 -28.85 8.48 -11.51
N GLU A 536 -29.91 8.39 -10.71
CA GLU A 536 -29.78 8.34 -9.25
C GLU A 536 -29.79 6.88 -8.76
N ALA A 537 -28.98 6.62 -7.74
CA ALA A 537 -28.93 5.29 -7.15
C ALA A 537 -30.24 4.99 -6.41
N PRO A 538 -30.93 3.85 -6.70
CA PRO A 538 -32.15 3.47 -5.97
C PRO A 538 -31.92 3.44 -4.47
N GLN A 539 -32.84 4.06 -3.70
CA GLN A 539 -32.77 4.10 -2.23
C GLN A 539 -33.39 2.84 -1.61
N ASP A 540 -34.47 2.35 -2.20
CA ASP A 540 -35.11 1.12 -1.75
C ASP A 540 -34.39 -0.10 -2.33
N VAL A 541 -33.48 -0.65 -1.54
CA VAL A 541 -32.63 -1.78 -1.93
C VAL A 541 -32.54 -2.80 -0.77
N SER A 542 -32.19 -4.05 -1.11
CA SER A 542 -31.99 -5.11 -0.13
C SER A 542 -30.94 -4.73 0.93
N PHE A 543 -31.04 -5.36 2.12
CA PHE A 543 -30.04 -5.19 3.19
C PHE A 543 -28.61 -5.49 2.66
N ALA A 544 -28.43 -6.55 1.87
CA ALA A 544 -27.12 -6.90 1.31
C ALA A 544 -26.56 -5.80 0.42
N THR A 545 -27.38 -5.18 -0.44
CA THR A 545 -26.97 -4.05 -1.27
C THR A 545 -26.62 -2.82 -0.43
N ARG A 546 -27.41 -2.55 0.62
CA ARG A 546 -27.15 -1.44 1.55
C ARG A 546 -25.84 -1.65 2.29
N ALA A 547 -25.59 -2.86 2.81
CA ALA A 547 -24.35 -3.21 3.48
C ALA A 547 -23.14 -3.07 2.54
N ALA A 548 -23.25 -3.58 1.30
CA ALA A 548 -22.18 -3.47 0.30
C ALA A 548 -21.89 -2.00 -0.09
N ARG A 549 -22.90 -1.14 -0.21
CA ARG A 549 -22.72 0.31 -0.44
C ARG A 549 -22.05 1.01 0.73
N ALA A 550 -22.30 0.55 1.98
CA ALA A 550 -21.71 1.05 3.22
C ALA A 550 -20.39 0.32 3.57
N ASP A 551 -19.68 -0.22 2.58
CA ASP A 551 -18.38 -0.89 2.74
C ASP A 551 -18.43 -2.07 3.74
N LEU A 552 -19.57 -2.80 3.74
CA LEU A 552 -19.90 -3.88 4.67
C LEU A 552 -19.79 -3.42 6.14
N TYR A 553 -20.01 -2.13 6.37
CA TYR A 553 -19.87 -1.46 7.68
C TYR A 553 -18.45 -1.51 8.27
N GLY A 554 -17.41 -1.79 7.48
CA GLY A 554 -16.05 -1.92 7.96
C GLY A 554 -15.55 -0.66 8.69
N ASP A 555 -15.82 0.52 8.15
CA ASP A 555 -15.50 1.80 8.82
C ASP A 555 -16.28 1.99 10.12
N ALA A 556 -17.57 1.66 10.13
CA ALA A 556 -18.39 1.78 11.33
C ALA A 556 -17.94 0.84 12.45
N ILE A 557 -17.51 -0.38 12.09
CA ILE A 557 -16.95 -1.35 13.03
C ILE A 557 -15.62 -0.83 13.58
N ASN A 558 -14.71 -0.38 12.71
CA ASN A 558 -13.42 0.17 13.13
C ASN A 558 -13.59 1.41 14.01
N ASP A 559 -14.54 2.29 13.69
CA ASP A 559 -14.86 3.46 14.50
C ASP A 559 -15.37 3.06 15.89
N ALA A 560 -16.30 2.12 15.95
CA ALA A 560 -16.91 1.69 17.21
C ALA A 560 -15.95 0.89 18.12
N VAL A 561 -15.11 0.03 17.53
CA VAL A 561 -14.26 -0.93 18.29
C VAL A 561 -12.88 -0.36 18.59
N VAL A 562 -12.31 0.47 17.71
CA VAL A 562 -10.93 0.93 17.81
C VAL A 562 -10.85 2.45 17.98
N VAL A 563 -11.47 3.24 17.08
CA VAL A 563 -11.24 4.69 17.02
C VAL A 563 -11.84 5.41 18.23
N ARG A 564 -13.12 5.19 18.53
CA ARG A 564 -13.78 5.84 19.69
C ARG A 564 -13.21 5.41 21.03
N PRO A 565 -13.01 4.11 21.33
CA PRO A 565 -12.35 3.71 22.56
C PRO A 565 -10.93 4.25 22.69
N GLY A 566 -10.14 4.22 21.60
CA GLY A 566 -8.80 4.78 21.55
C GLY A 566 -8.79 6.29 21.80
N ALA A 567 -9.68 7.05 21.16
CA ALA A 567 -9.82 8.48 21.40
C ALA A 567 -10.22 8.81 22.85
N SER A 568 -11.11 7.99 23.44
CA SER A 568 -11.50 8.12 24.85
C SER A 568 -10.33 7.85 25.79
N LEU A 569 -9.54 6.81 25.51
CA LEU A 569 -8.33 6.48 26.27
C LEU A 569 -7.30 7.62 26.20
N VAL A 570 -7.00 8.11 25.00
CA VAL A 570 -6.06 9.22 24.79
C VAL A 570 -6.54 10.50 25.50
N GLY A 571 -7.85 10.80 25.39
CA GLY A 571 -8.46 11.91 26.12
C GLY A 571 -8.34 11.76 27.63
N GLY A 572 -8.54 10.55 28.16
CA GLY A 572 -8.31 10.22 29.57
C GLY A 572 -6.86 10.40 30.01
N LEU A 573 -5.90 9.91 29.22
CA LEU A 573 -4.47 10.07 29.49
C LEU A 573 -4.03 11.53 29.47
N ALA A 574 -4.49 12.31 28.48
CA ALA A 574 -4.22 13.74 28.41
C ALA A 574 -4.83 14.51 29.60
N THR A 575 -6.00 14.09 30.10
CA THR A 575 -6.61 14.66 31.29
C THR A 575 -5.83 14.29 32.53
N PHE A 576 -5.39 13.04 32.65
CA PHE A 576 -4.52 12.58 33.75
C PHE A 576 -3.20 13.35 33.78
N ASP A 577 -2.55 13.52 32.63
CA ASP A 577 -1.31 14.29 32.52
C ASP A 577 -1.52 15.73 33.04
N ARG A 578 -2.50 16.44 32.48
CA ARG A 578 -2.78 17.84 32.86
C ARG A 578 -3.23 18.03 34.30
N VAL A 579 -4.12 17.15 34.80
CA VAL A 579 -4.73 17.35 36.14
C VAL A 579 -3.96 16.60 37.19
N GLY A 580 -3.49 15.40 36.89
CA GLY A 580 -2.72 14.55 37.82
C GLY A 580 -1.26 14.99 37.92
N VAL A 581 -0.52 14.96 36.82
CA VAL A 581 0.92 15.22 36.82
C VAL A 581 1.20 16.72 36.98
N ASP A 582 0.71 17.53 36.04
CA ASP A 582 0.91 18.97 36.09
C ASP A 582 0.25 19.58 37.33
N GLY A 583 -0.99 19.14 37.67
CA GLY A 583 -1.70 19.60 38.87
C GLY A 583 -0.95 19.29 40.17
N ALA A 584 -0.27 18.14 40.27
CA ALA A 584 0.58 17.79 41.43
C ALA A 584 1.82 18.70 41.51
N VAL A 585 2.47 18.94 40.37
CA VAL A 585 3.66 19.84 40.29
C VAL A 585 3.27 21.28 40.65
N GLU A 586 2.19 21.78 40.07
CA GLU A 586 1.68 23.14 40.37
C GLU A 586 1.19 23.26 41.81
N GLY A 587 0.48 22.24 42.32
CA GLY A 587 0.04 22.15 43.69
C GLY A 587 1.21 22.15 44.69
N GLY A 588 2.26 21.38 44.39
CA GLY A 588 3.51 21.39 45.15
C GLY A 588 4.19 22.76 45.16
N SER A 589 4.29 23.39 44.01
CA SER A 589 4.82 24.75 43.86
C SER A 589 4.00 25.76 44.64
N ALA A 590 2.67 25.70 44.57
CA ALA A 590 1.77 26.60 45.30
C ALA A 590 1.89 26.38 46.82
N ALA A 591 2.01 25.11 47.27
CA ALA A 591 2.23 24.78 48.67
C ALA A 591 3.54 25.39 49.21
N VAL A 592 4.66 25.22 48.46
CA VAL A 592 5.95 25.85 48.80
C VAL A 592 5.85 27.38 48.82
N GLY A 593 5.18 27.98 47.84
CA GLY A 593 4.93 29.41 47.77
C GLY A 593 4.08 29.90 48.95
N GLY A 594 3.04 29.15 49.31
CA GLY A 594 2.20 29.40 50.49
C GLY A 594 2.98 29.31 51.78
N LEU A 595 3.79 28.26 51.95
CA LEU A 595 4.67 28.09 53.10
C LEU A 595 5.71 29.22 53.23
N SER A 596 6.31 29.61 52.10
CA SER A 596 7.23 30.75 52.02
C SER A 596 6.57 32.04 52.48
N THR A 597 5.32 32.28 52.01
CA THR A 597 4.54 33.46 52.40
C THR A 597 4.19 33.46 53.89
N ALA A 598 3.82 32.30 54.43
CA ALA A 598 3.56 32.12 55.86
C ALA A 598 4.82 32.37 56.71
N MET A 599 5.97 31.80 56.26
CA MET A 599 7.25 32.04 56.95
C MET A 599 7.72 33.49 56.92
N ARG A 600 7.44 34.23 55.81
CA ARG A 600 7.75 35.66 55.74
C ARG A 600 6.99 36.49 56.79
N ARG A 601 5.80 36.06 57.25
CA ARG A 601 5.08 36.71 58.31
C ARG A 601 5.79 36.61 59.69
N LEU A 602 6.68 35.64 59.87
CA LEU A 602 7.52 35.49 61.04
C LEU A 602 8.67 36.51 61.06
N GLN A 603 8.99 37.10 59.88
CA GLN A 603 9.99 38.13 59.73
C GLN A 603 9.37 39.52 60.06
N ASN A 604 9.31 39.85 61.33
CA ASN A 604 8.70 41.09 61.82
C ASN A 604 9.67 42.26 61.85
N GLY A 605 10.93 42.11 61.46
CA GLY A 605 11.96 43.16 61.43
C GLY A 605 12.54 43.55 62.77
N PHE A 606 12.05 42.98 63.89
CA PHE A 606 12.54 43.32 65.21
C PHE A 606 13.68 42.34 65.64
N VAL A 607 14.87 42.89 65.84
CA VAL A 607 16.06 42.12 66.25
C VAL A 607 15.79 41.30 67.52
N ARG A 608 14.98 41.82 68.47
CA ARG A 608 14.60 41.08 69.69
C ARG A 608 13.82 39.82 69.44
N SER A 609 12.93 39.82 68.45
CA SER A 609 12.17 38.60 68.08
C SER A 609 13.08 37.52 67.48
N TYR A 610 14.05 37.89 66.66
CA TYR A 610 15.02 36.96 66.11
C TYR A 610 15.98 36.40 67.19
N ALA A 611 16.45 37.26 68.08
CA ALA A 611 17.25 36.84 69.23
C ALA A 611 16.50 35.87 70.13
N LEU A 612 15.24 36.11 70.43
CA LEU A 612 14.35 35.18 71.16
C LEU A 612 14.15 33.84 70.45
N SER A 613 13.94 33.89 69.13
CA SER A 613 13.81 32.67 68.35
C SER A 613 15.08 31.82 68.31
N VAL A 614 16.26 32.44 68.18
CA VAL A 614 17.55 31.76 68.25
C VAL A 614 17.78 31.17 69.64
N LEU A 615 17.47 31.92 70.70
CA LEU A 615 17.58 31.44 72.08
C LEU A 615 16.63 30.25 72.35
N ALA A 616 15.38 30.34 71.90
CA ALA A 616 14.41 29.25 72.05
C ALA A 616 14.85 27.99 71.27
N GLY A 617 15.37 28.16 70.05
CA GLY A 617 15.89 27.05 69.22
C GLY A 617 17.12 26.42 69.89
N ALA A 618 18.04 27.19 70.42
CA ALA A 618 19.20 26.70 71.16
C ALA A 618 18.77 25.91 72.42
N LEU A 619 17.78 26.43 73.14
CA LEU A 619 17.25 25.80 74.34
C LEU A 619 16.57 24.45 74.03
N LEU A 620 15.78 24.40 72.94
CA LEU A 620 15.16 23.17 72.44
C LEU A 620 16.20 22.15 72.01
N LEU A 621 17.29 22.56 71.36
CA LEU A 621 18.39 21.68 70.99
C LEU A 621 19.09 21.10 72.22
N VAL A 622 19.37 21.92 73.25
CA VAL A 622 19.97 21.46 74.51
C VAL A 622 19.04 20.51 75.23
N LEU A 623 17.72 20.81 75.28
CA LEU A 623 16.74 19.91 75.89
C LEU A 623 16.61 18.57 75.14
N ALA A 624 16.65 18.62 73.82
CA ALA A 624 16.64 17.42 73.00
C ALA A 624 17.90 16.57 73.21
N LEU A 625 19.07 17.18 73.27
CA LEU A 625 20.35 16.51 73.60
C LEU A 625 20.37 15.94 75.02
N LEU A 626 19.81 16.66 75.99
CA LEU A 626 19.66 16.18 77.36
C LEU A 626 18.68 15.00 77.44
N ALA A 627 17.58 15.08 76.74
CA ALA A 627 16.58 13.97 76.67
C ALA A 627 17.18 12.69 76.03
N VAL A 628 18.02 12.84 74.99
CA VAL A 628 18.70 11.72 74.33
C VAL A 628 19.81 11.14 75.23
N ASN A 629 20.47 11.96 76.05
CA ASN A 629 21.52 11.48 76.97
C ASN A 629 21.00 10.92 78.32
N LEU A 630 19.73 11.20 78.63
CA LEU A 630 19.02 10.71 79.84
C LEU A 630 18.13 9.50 79.61
N ALA A 631 17.85 9.17 78.30
CA ALA A 631 17.19 7.96 77.84
C ALA A 631 18.23 6.87 77.48
#